data_4aa57218962f60c8be964d820d1fd842
#
_entry.id   4aa57218962f60c8be964d820d1fd842
#
_cell.length_a   1.000
_cell.length_b   1.000
_cell.length_c   1.000
_cell.angle_alpha   90.00
_cell.angle_beta   90.00
_cell.angle_gamma   90.00
#
_symmetry.space_group_name_H-M   'P 1'
#
loop_
_entity.id
_entity.type
_entity.pdbx_description
1 polymer ?
#
loop_
_entity_poly.entity_id
_entity_poly.type
_entity_poly.pdbx_seq_one_letter_code
_entity_poly.pdbx_strand_id
1 'polypeptide(L)'
;MCGIAGYCLNPKEHQRASVADLAGQMLLDIEHRGQHATGSAWINPANGNRVILKAAIPATKFVQYNKDLCRNAQTAILHTRWATQGDPKDNNNNHPIPRGKIVLTHNGHISNDRELFKQLKVARNGKVDSEAVAALLGLSAQHPTELLPTIQGTAALAWIEQGASNLLHLARVNSSPLWIGQTKRGSLVYGSTLDTVENAATMLDTRLDWTYEANEGEYFKVKDGKIVEWQAFKPYRNAYTYDWRNMAFDDDDEWNEITEHSMLNY
;
A
#
# COMPACT_ATOMS: atom_id res chain seq x y z
N MET A 1 8.49 -9.03 -3.02
CA MET A 1 7.88 -7.68 -2.88
C MET A 1 6.70 -7.79 -1.92
N CYS A 2 6.41 -6.76 -1.13
CA CYS A 2 5.24 -6.76 -0.25
C CYS A 2 3.92 -6.69 -1.04
N GLY A 3 2.81 -7.07 -0.40
CA GLY A 3 1.46 -6.87 -0.89
C GLY A 3 0.69 -5.89 0.00
N ILE A 4 -0.05 -4.97 -0.60
CA ILE A 4 -1.05 -4.14 0.07
C ILE A 4 -2.42 -4.41 -0.53
N ALA A 5 -3.44 -4.39 0.30
CA ALA A 5 -4.84 -4.51 -0.10
C ALA A 5 -5.74 -3.83 0.94
N GLY A 6 -7.00 -3.66 0.61
CA GLY A 6 -7.99 -3.16 1.56
C GLY A 6 -9.22 -2.57 0.87
N TYR A 7 -10.06 -1.97 1.69
CA TYR A 7 -11.35 -1.48 1.26
C TYR A 7 -11.82 -0.26 2.06
N CYS A 8 -12.70 0.52 1.45
CA CYS A 8 -13.56 1.50 2.11
C CYS A 8 -14.98 1.24 1.60
N LEU A 9 -15.83 0.66 2.45
CA LEU A 9 -17.17 0.22 2.05
C LEU A 9 -18.17 1.37 2.10
N ASN A 10 -19.11 1.36 1.15
CA ASN A 10 -20.33 2.13 1.26
C ASN A 10 -21.11 1.66 2.50
N PRO A 11 -21.72 2.55 3.31
CA PRO A 11 -22.42 2.15 4.54
C PRO A 11 -23.51 1.09 4.33
N LYS A 12 -24.23 1.12 3.20
CA LYS A 12 -25.28 0.12 2.90
C LYS A 12 -24.69 -1.26 2.55
N GLU A 13 -23.55 -1.29 1.90
CA GLU A 13 -22.84 -2.53 1.58
C GLU A 13 -22.15 -3.10 2.81
N HIS A 14 -21.54 -2.25 3.65
CA HIS A 14 -20.94 -2.63 4.92
C HIS A 14 -21.90 -3.38 5.85
N GLN A 15 -23.18 -3.02 5.88
CA GLN A 15 -24.21 -3.73 6.69
C GLN A 15 -24.49 -5.16 6.21
N ARG A 16 -24.14 -5.51 4.96
CA ARG A 16 -24.41 -6.80 4.34
C ARG A 16 -23.19 -7.70 4.21
N ALA A 17 -22.02 -7.09 4.16
CA ALA A 17 -20.77 -7.77 3.88
C ALA A 17 -20.24 -8.53 5.10
N SER A 18 -19.74 -9.75 4.87
CA SER A 18 -18.83 -10.40 5.83
C SER A 18 -17.45 -9.76 5.69
N VAL A 19 -17.17 -8.71 6.47
CA VAL A 19 -15.90 -7.98 6.40
C VAL A 19 -14.72 -8.85 6.79
N ALA A 20 -14.92 -9.88 7.63
CA ALA A 20 -13.88 -10.81 8.02
C ALA A 20 -13.48 -11.72 6.85
N ASP A 21 -14.45 -12.24 6.09
CA ASP A 21 -14.21 -13.07 4.91
C ASP A 21 -13.58 -12.24 3.79
N LEU A 22 -14.07 -11.01 3.57
CA LEU A 22 -13.49 -10.09 2.60
C LEU A 22 -12.02 -9.80 2.92
N ALA A 23 -11.71 -9.37 4.14
CA ALA A 23 -10.34 -9.08 4.56
C ALA A 23 -9.45 -10.32 4.50
N GLY A 24 -9.99 -11.48 4.90
CA GLY A 24 -9.32 -12.78 4.82
C GLY A 24 -8.95 -13.15 3.39
N GLN A 25 -9.90 -13.08 2.46
CA GLN A 25 -9.65 -13.39 1.05
C GLN A 25 -8.63 -12.43 0.43
N MET A 26 -8.76 -11.12 0.67
CA MET A 26 -7.82 -10.14 0.15
C MET A 26 -6.38 -10.37 0.67
N LEU A 27 -6.20 -10.81 1.92
CA LEU A 27 -4.89 -11.20 2.44
C LEU A 27 -4.34 -12.45 1.75
N LEU A 28 -5.17 -13.45 1.48
CA LEU A 28 -4.79 -14.67 0.75
C LEU A 28 -4.36 -14.32 -0.70
N ASP A 29 -5.09 -13.44 -1.36
CA ASP A 29 -4.79 -13.01 -2.73
C ASP A 29 -3.41 -12.37 -2.87
N ILE A 30 -2.97 -11.62 -1.85
CA ILE A 30 -1.66 -10.96 -1.84
C ILE A 30 -0.56 -11.75 -1.11
N GLU A 31 -0.82 -12.95 -0.57
CA GLU A 31 0.17 -13.75 0.16
C GLU A 31 1.38 -14.12 -0.69
N HIS A 32 1.19 -14.39 -1.98
CA HIS A 32 2.27 -14.71 -2.91
C HIS A 32 3.33 -13.58 -3.02
N ARG A 33 2.99 -12.36 -2.62
CA ARG A 33 3.90 -11.21 -2.60
C ARG A 33 4.74 -11.14 -1.32
N GLY A 34 4.33 -11.81 -0.24
CA GLY A 34 5.10 -11.78 1.00
C GLY A 34 4.55 -12.75 2.04
N GLN A 35 5.41 -13.64 2.53
CA GLN A 35 5.03 -14.70 3.48
C GLN A 35 5.71 -14.58 4.85
N HIS A 36 6.53 -13.54 5.06
CA HIS A 36 7.31 -13.40 6.30
C HIS A 36 6.48 -12.83 7.46
N ALA A 37 5.49 -11.98 7.16
CA ALA A 37 4.55 -11.48 8.15
C ALA A 37 3.26 -11.02 7.47
N THR A 38 2.17 -11.01 8.23
CA THR A 38 0.85 -10.54 7.79
C THR A 38 0.29 -9.59 8.82
N GLY A 39 -0.48 -8.60 8.37
CA GLY A 39 -1.16 -7.68 9.27
C GLY A 39 -2.33 -6.94 8.65
N SER A 40 -3.16 -6.43 9.52
CA SER A 40 -4.35 -5.64 9.21
C SER A 40 -4.52 -4.51 10.21
N ALA A 41 -5.15 -3.42 9.77
CA ALA A 41 -5.58 -2.37 10.68
C ALA A 41 -6.89 -1.73 10.22
N TRP A 42 -7.67 -1.27 11.21
CA TRP A 42 -8.90 -0.52 11.01
C TRP A 42 -9.17 0.40 12.19
N ILE A 43 -10.12 1.28 12.04
CA ILE A 43 -10.62 2.12 13.13
C ILE A 43 -11.92 1.50 13.64
N ASN A 44 -11.96 1.22 14.93
CA ASN A 44 -13.17 0.70 15.58
C ASN A 44 -14.27 1.78 15.56
N PRO A 45 -15.41 1.55 14.90
CA PRO A 45 -16.45 2.58 14.75
C PRO A 45 -17.13 2.95 16.09
N ALA A 46 -17.07 2.08 17.10
CA ALA A 46 -17.71 2.32 18.37
C ALA A 46 -16.97 3.35 19.25
N ASN A 47 -15.63 3.46 19.13
CA ASN A 47 -14.83 4.31 20.01
C ASN A 47 -13.76 5.14 19.29
N GLY A 48 -13.65 5.03 17.95
CA GLY A 48 -12.66 5.74 17.14
C GLY A 48 -11.21 5.29 17.33
N ASN A 49 -10.96 4.24 18.11
CA ASN A 49 -9.62 3.73 18.34
C ASN A 49 -9.13 2.87 17.16
N ARG A 50 -7.83 2.94 16.88
CA ARG A 50 -7.19 2.04 15.93
C ARG A 50 -7.05 0.64 16.52
N VAL A 51 -7.35 -0.36 15.70
CA VAL A 51 -7.08 -1.78 15.98
C VAL A 51 -6.02 -2.22 14.98
N ILE A 52 -4.97 -2.87 15.46
CA ILE A 52 -3.86 -3.36 14.64
C ILE A 52 -3.59 -4.81 15.04
N LEU A 53 -3.71 -5.71 14.08
CA LEU A 53 -3.33 -7.12 14.22
C LEU A 53 -2.17 -7.37 13.26
N LYS A 54 -1.08 -7.95 13.76
CA LYS A 54 0.06 -8.35 12.93
C LYS A 54 0.88 -9.45 13.58
N ALA A 55 1.39 -10.37 12.75
CA ALA A 55 2.19 -11.50 13.20
C ALA A 55 3.21 -11.89 12.12
N ALA A 56 4.35 -12.46 12.55
CA ALA A 56 5.39 -13.00 11.68
C ALA A 56 4.99 -14.38 11.14
N ILE A 57 3.87 -14.46 10.43
CA ILE A 57 3.33 -15.69 9.82
C ILE A 57 2.70 -15.36 8.45
N PRO A 58 2.60 -16.34 7.54
CA PRO A 58 1.89 -16.19 6.25
C PRO A 58 0.41 -15.88 6.45
N ALA A 59 -0.23 -15.28 5.44
CA ALA A 59 -1.65 -14.90 5.48
C ALA A 59 -2.57 -16.10 5.71
N THR A 60 -2.28 -17.26 5.11
CA THR A 60 -3.03 -18.50 5.32
C THR A 60 -3.17 -18.84 6.80
N LYS A 61 -2.08 -18.77 7.56
CA LYS A 61 -2.11 -19.01 9.02
C LYS A 61 -2.74 -17.85 9.78
N PHE A 62 -2.44 -16.62 9.37
CA PHE A 62 -2.95 -15.42 10.02
C PHE A 62 -4.48 -15.38 10.02
N VAL A 63 -5.12 -15.66 8.87
CA VAL A 63 -6.57 -15.72 8.72
C VAL A 63 -7.19 -16.85 9.54
N GLN A 64 -6.55 -18.02 9.62
CA GLN A 64 -7.01 -19.13 10.45
C GLN A 64 -7.09 -18.78 11.95
N TYR A 65 -6.13 -17.99 12.45
CA TYR A 65 -6.08 -17.59 13.85
C TYR A 65 -6.93 -16.37 14.20
N ASN A 66 -7.33 -15.58 13.21
CA ASN A 66 -8.07 -14.32 13.41
C ASN A 66 -9.45 -14.36 12.72
N LYS A 67 -10.37 -15.17 13.27
CA LYS A 67 -11.73 -15.35 12.70
C LYS A 67 -12.59 -14.07 12.68
N ASP A 68 -12.33 -13.14 13.60
CA ASP A 68 -13.00 -11.84 13.68
C ASP A 68 -12.19 -10.71 13.02
N LEU A 69 -11.41 -11.04 11.98
CA LEU A 69 -10.56 -10.08 11.26
C LEU A 69 -11.36 -8.88 10.77
N CYS A 70 -10.89 -7.69 11.07
CA CYS A 70 -11.55 -6.42 10.68
C CYS A 70 -13.02 -6.30 11.12
N ARG A 71 -13.41 -6.96 12.23
CA ARG A 71 -14.79 -6.98 12.70
C ARG A 71 -15.38 -5.57 12.78
N ASN A 72 -16.56 -5.39 12.16
CA ASN A 72 -17.28 -4.12 12.05
C ASN A 72 -16.48 -2.97 11.37
N ALA A 73 -15.42 -3.27 10.64
CA ALA A 73 -14.62 -2.28 9.95
C ALA A 73 -15.29 -1.84 8.64
N GLN A 74 -15.69 -0.60 8.53
CA GLN A 74 -16.11 -0.01 7.26
C GLN A 74 -14.92 0.23 6.34
N THR A 75 -13.73 0.50 6.92
CA THR A 75 -12.48 0.69 6.21
C THR A 75 -11.38 -0.13 6.85
N ALA A 76 -10.61 -0.86 6.05
CA ALA A 76 -9.46 -1.63 6.51
C ALA A 76 -8.29 -1.52 5.53
N ILE A 77 -7.08 -1.58 6.10
CA ILE A 77 -5.81 -1.70 5.36
C ILE A 77 -5.14 -3.02 5.72
N LEU A 78 -4.67 -3.74 4.72
CA LEU A 78 -4.15 -5.10 4.79
C LEU A 78 -2.74 -5.16 4.20
N HIS A 79 -1.90 -6.04 4.74
CA HIS A 79 -0.51 -6.16 4.29
C HIS A 79 0.03 -7.56 4.41
N THR A 80 0.81 -8.00 3.39
CA THR A 80 1.68 -9.16 3.45
C THR A 80 3.12 -8.73 3.18
N ARG A 81 4.04 -9.16 4.04
CA ARG A 81 5.41 -8.66 4.06
C ARG A 81 6.40 -9.64 3.44
N TRP A 82 7.19 -9.14 2.49
CA TRP A 82 8.47 -9.71 2.13
C TRP A 82 9.56 -8.88 2.80
N ALA A 83 10.21 -9.40 3.85
CA ALA A 83 11.15 -8.63 4.65
C ALA A 83 12.45 -8.36 3.86
N THR A 84 12.78 -7.09 3.71
CA THR A 84 14.04 -6.58 3.14
C THR A 84 14.89 -5.88 4.20
N GLN A 85 14.25 -5.20 5.15
CA GLN A 85 14.88 -4.53 6.29
C GLN A 85 14.14 -4.89 7.59
N GLY A 86 14.89 -5.10 8.67
CA GLY A 86 14.33 -5.44 9.99
C GLY A 86 13.81 -6.88 10.07
N ASP A 87 14.09 -7.55 11.19
CA ASP A 87 13.65 -8.91 11.46
C ASP A 87 12.11 -8.97 11.51
N PRO A 88 11.44 -9.86 10.76
CA PRO A 88 9.99 -10.02 10.82
C PRO A 88 9.49 -10.56 12.17
N LYS A 89 10.35 -11.18 12.99
CA LYS A 89 10.01 -11.63 14.35
C LYS A 89 9.74 -10.45 15.30
N ASP A 90 10.32 -9.27 15.03
CA ASP A 90 9.98 -8.05 15.74
C ASP A 90 8.81 -7.35 15.05
N ASN A 91 7.63 -7.37 15.70
CA ASN A 91 6.43 -6.77 15.17
C ASN A 91 6.50 -5.24 14.97
N ASN A 92 7.48 -4.54 15.53
CA ASN A 92 7.70 -3.13 15.21
C ASN A 92 8.15 -2.94 13.75
N ASN A 93 8.68 -3.99 13.13
CA ASN A 93 9.10 -4.01 11.73
C ASN A 93 7.98 -4.47 10.78
N ASN A 94 6.85 -4.95 11.29
CA ASN A 94 5.76 -5.47 10.47
C ASN A 94 4.66 -4.43 10.27
N HIS A 95 4.07 -4.43 9.08
CA HIS A 95 2.92 -3.59 8.77
C HIS A 95 1.61 -4.19 9.34
N PRO A 96 0.60 -3.34 9.58
CA PRO A 96 0.57 -1.88 9.46
C PRO A 96 1.41 -1.14 10.51
N ILE A 97 1.97 0.02 10.15
CA ILE A 97 2.86 0.84 10.98
C ILE A 97 2.11 2.05 11.54
N PRO A 98 1.91 2.15 12.87
CA PRO A 98 1.30 3.31 13.49
C PRO A 98 2.32 4.42 13.75
N ARG A 99 1.98 5.67 13.39
CA ARG A 99 2.70 6.89 13.79
C ARG A 99 1.74 8.07 13.90
N GLY A 100 1.87 8.84 14.98
CA GLY A 100 0.96 9.94 15.23
C GLY A 100 -0.51 9.50 15.16
N LYS A 101 -1.29 10.19 14.35
CA LYS A 101 -2.73 9.91 14.15
C LYS A 101 -3.04 8.82 13.13
N ILE A 102 -2.06 8.34 12.35
CA ILE A 102 -2.31 7.40 11.27
C ILE A 102 -1.79 5.99 11.55
N VAL A 103 -2.28 5.04 10.75
CA VAL A 103 -1.73 3.70 10.56
C VAL A 103 -1.52 3.49 9.07
N LEU A 104 -0.33 3.03 8.66
CA LEU A 104 0.10 2.96 7.27
C LEU A 104 0.49 1.54 6.85
N THR A 105 0.15 1.17 5.61
CA THR A 105 0.75 0.07 4.85
C THR A 105 1.52 0.60 3.64
N HIS A 106 2.62 -0.06 3.31
CA HIS A 106 3.53 0.34 2.24
C HIS A 106 4.01 -0.88 1.46
N ASN A 107 3.95 -0.80 0.14
CA ASN A 107 4.63 -1.67 -0.79
C ASN A 107 5.67 -0.86 -1.56
N GLY A 108 6.95 -1.22 -1.42
CA GLY A 108 8.06 -0.52 -2.06
C GLY A 108 9.32 -0.50 -1.22
N HIS A 109 10.16 0.49 -1.48
CA HIS A 109 11.41 0.75 -0.77
C HIS A 109 11.70 2.25 -0.73
N ILE A 110 11.97 2.80 0.48
CA ILE A 110 12.30 4.20 0.70
C ILE A 110 13.80 4.33 0.95
N SER A 111 14.49 5.02 0.07
CA SER A 111 15.95 5.15 0.13
C SER A 111 16.43 6.28 1.07
N ASN A 112 15.60 7.30 1.32
CA ASN A 112 15.91 8.45 2.15
C ASN A 112 15.26 8.43 3.54
N ASP A 113 14.94 7.26 4.07
CA ASP A 113 14.30 7.10 5.37
C ASP A 113 15.09 7.76 6.52
N ARG A 114 16.43 7.70 6.49
CA ARG A 114 17.30 8.31 7.49
C ARG A 114 17.22 9.84 7.48
N GLU A 115 17.20 10.44 6.29
CA GLU A 115 17.06 11.88 6.09
C GLU A 115 15.71 12.38 6.58
N LEU A 116 14.63 11.65 6.28
CA LEU A 116 13.28 11.96 6.74
C LEU A 116 13.19 11.95 8.27
N PHE A 117 13.75 10.94 8.96
CA PHE A 117 13.79 10.92 10.43
C PHE A 117 14.60 12.07 11.01
N LYS A 118 15.73 12.43 10.38
CA LYS A 118 16.55 13.57 10.80
C LYS A 118 15.81 14.91 10.66
N GLN A 119 15.09 15.10 9.54
CA GLN A 119 14.29 16.30 9.29
C GLN A 119 13.12 16.43 10.27
N LEU A 120 12.43 15.33 10.54
CA LEU A 120 11.32 15.28 11.48
C LEU A 120 11.76 15.37 12.95
N LYS A 121 13.05 15.17 13.26
CA LYS A 121 13.62 15.15 14.62
C LYS A 121 12.92 14.17 15.56
N VAL A 122 12.53 13.01 15.04
CA VAL A 122 11.85 11.95 15.81
C VAL A 122 12.66 10.66 15.82
N ALA A 123 12.56 9.91 16.91
CA ALA A 123 13.19 8.60 17.03
C ALA A 123 12.44 7.53 16.24
N ARG A 124 13.18 6.52 15.75
CA ARG A 124 12.63 5.29 15.18
C ARG A 124 12.17 4.34 16.27
N ASN A 125 11.08 3.62 16.01
CA ASN A 125 10.62 2.52 16.86
C ASN A 125 11.03 1.15 16.27
N GLY A 126 11.06 1.06 14.94
CA GLY A 126 11.45 -0.14 14.19
C GLY A 126 12.66 0.11 13.28
N LYS A 127 13.01 -0.89 12.48
CA LYS A 127 14.12 -0.85 11.53
C LYS A 127 13.66 -0.80 10.07
N VAL A 128 12.37 -0.49 9.82
CA VAL A 128 11.82 -0.45 8.47
C VAL A 128 11.74 0.98 7.93
N ASP A 129 12.03 1.13 6.68
CA ASP A 129 11.98 2.38 5.93
C ASP A 129 10.58 3.01 5.92
N SER A 130 9.55 2.19 5.87
CA SER A 130 8.13 2.59 5.88
C SER A 130 7.74 3.43 7.09
N GLU A 131 8.44 3.26 8.23
CA GLU A 131 8.16 4.04 9.44
C GLU A 131 8.47 5.53 9.24
N ALA A 132 9.44 5.87 8.38
CA ALA A 132 9.74 7.26 8.05
C ALA A 132 8.57 7.93 7.33
N VAL A 133 7.94 7.20 6.39
CA VAL A 133 6.73 7.68 5.69
C VAL A 133 5.55 7.81 6.64
N ALA A 134 5.35 6.83 7.54
CA ALA A 134 4.31 6.90 8.56
C ALA A 134 4.52 8.10 9.50
N ALA A 135 5.77 8.41 9.88
CA ALA A 135 6.10 9.58 10.68
C ALA A 135 5.86 10.89 9.91
N LEU A 136 6.27 10.95 8.64
CA LEU A 136 6.09 12.11 7.77
C LEU A 136 4.60 12.49 7.65
N LEU A 137 3.75 11.52 7.35
CA LEU A 137 2.31 11.74 7.17
C LEU A 137 1.55 11.87 8.51
N GLY A 138 1.95 11.12 9.53
CA GLY A 138 1.21 11.04 10.80
C GLY A 138 1.50 12.16 11.79
N LEU A 139 2.65 12.83 11.68
CA LEU A 139 3.07 13.89 12.59
C LEU A 139 2.97 15.28 11.95
N SER A 140 2.79 15.39 10.65
CA SER A 140 2.62 16.66 9.94
C SER A 140 1.14 17.09 9.92
N ALA A 141 0.94 18.40 9.88
CA ALA A 141 -0.37 19.02 9.58
C ALA A 141 -0.52 19.39 8.10
N GLN A 142 0.55 19.25 7.31
CA GLN A 142 0.53 19.57 5.87
C GLN A 142 -0.31 18.55 5.09
N HIS A 143 -0.77 18.97 3.93
CA HIS A 143 -1.49 18.08 3.02
C HIS A 143 -0.56 16.97 2.49
N PRO A 144 -1.03 15.73 2.30
CA PRO A 144 -0.18 14.64 1.82
C PRO A 144 0.57 14.94 0.52
N THR A 145 -0.05 15.65 -0.43
CA THR A 145 0.57 16.02 -1.72
C THR A 145 1.73 17.00 -1.61
N GLU A 146 1.89 17.68 -0.47
CA GLU A 146 3.07 18.51 -0.16
C GLU A 146 4.23 17.67 0.42
N LEU A 147 3.89 16.57 1.08
CA LEU A 147 4.84 15.69 1.76
C LEU A 147 5.35 14.56 0.86
N LEU A 148 4.45 13.91 0.09
CA LEU A 148 4.78 12.77 -0.75
C LEU A 148 5.91 13.03 -1.76
N PRO A 149 6.07 14.25 -2.36
CA PRO A 149 7.20 14.58 -3.22
C PRO A 149 8.57 14.47 -2.56
N THR A 150 8.65 14.48 -1.24
CA THR A 150 9.93 14.38 -0.51
C THR A 150 10.42 12.94 -0.38
N ILE A 151 9.58 11.95 -0.69
CA ILE A 151 9.90 10.53 -0.60
C ILE A 151 10.76 10.12 -1.79
N GLN A 152 11.93 9.54 -1.52
CA GLN A 152 12.81 8.95 -2.53
C GLN A 152 12.71 7.43 -2.49
N GLY A 153 12.59 6.82 -3.66
CA GLY A 153 12.41 5.37 -3.78
C GLY A 153 11.08 5.00 -4.44
N THR A 154 10.51 3.86 -4.13
CA THR A 154 9.25 3.37 -4.71
C THR A 154 8.21 3.17 -3.62
N ALA A 155 6.98 3.64 -3.83
CA ALA A 155 5.93 3.45 -2.84
C ALA A 155 4.52 3.42 -3.45
N ALA A 156 3.78 2.36 -3.10
CA ALA A 156 2.33 2.37 -3.05
C ALA A 156 1.92 2.35 -1.57
N LEU A 157 1.09 3.30 -1.19
CA LEU A 157 0.74 3.60 0.20
C LEU A 157 -0.77 3.50 0.42
N ALA A 158 -1.17 2.96 1.56
CA ALA A 158 -2.52 3.10 2.07
C ALA A 158 -2.48 3.39 3.56
N TRP A 159 -3.31 4.34 4.03
CA TRP A 159 -3.39 4.66 5.45
C TRP A 159 -4.79 5.08 5.89
N ILE A 160 -5.02 4.93 7.17
CA ILE A 160 -6.25 5.32 7.88
C ILE A 160 -5.91 6.25 9.02
N GLU A 161 -6.87 7.08 9.44
CA GLU A 161 -6.71 8.05 10.52
C GLU A 161 -7.52 7.66 11.75
N GLN A 162 -6.92 7.79 12.93
CA GLN A 162 -7.61 7.60 14.20
C GLN A 162 -8.80 8.57 14.31
N GLY A 163 -9.95 8.07 14.75
CA GLY A 163 -11.19 8.84 14.84
C GLY A 163 -12.04 8.87 13.57
N ALA A 164 -11.52 8.32 12.42
CA ALA A 164 -12.21 8.33 11.14
C ALA A 164 -12.38 6.91 10.59
N SER A 165 -13.43 6.20 11.00
CA SER A 165 -13.66 4.79 10.65
C SER A 165 -14.08 4.55 9.18
N ASN A 166 -14.46 5.60 8.46
CA ASN A 166 -14.96 5.58 7.08
C ASN A 166 -14.02 6.27 6.08
N LEU A 167 -12.78 6.58 6.50
CA LEU A 167 -11.81 7.33 5.71
C LEU A 167 -10.60 6.45 5.35
N LEU A 168 -10.23 6.48 4.08
CA LEU A 168 -9.05 5.81 3.51
C LEU A 168 -8.28 6.80 2.66
N HIS A 169 -6.96 6.73 2.77
CA HIS A 169 -6.05 7.44 1.90
C HIS A 169 -5.23 6.44 1.11
N LEU A 170 -5.05 6.72 -0.18
CA LEU A 170 -4.23 5.94 -1.10
C LEU A 170 -3.26 6.87 -1.82
N ALA A 171 -2.05 6.41 -2.08
CA ALA A 171 -1.11 7.13 -2.94
C ALA A 171 -0.18 6.16 -3.68
N ARG A 172 0.07 6.45 -4.96
CA ARG A 172 1.17 5.85 -5.71
C ARG A 172 2.24 6.91 -5.93
N VAL A 173 3.37 6.78 -5.24
CA VAL A 173 4.47 7.73 -5.40
C VAL A 173 5.17 7.45 -6.72
N ASN A 174 5.66 6.23 -6.91
CA ASN A 174 6.22 5.76 -8.20
C ASN A 174 6.31 4.22 -8.21
N SER A 175 6.60 3.63 -9.35
CA SER A 175 6.87 2.23 -9.72
C SER A 175 6.10 1.10 -9.03
N SER A 176 5.74 1.21 -7.74
CA SER A 176 4.99 0.16 -7.02
C SER A 176 3.53 0.15 -7.47
N PRO A 177 2.97 -1.00 -7.89
CA PRO A 177 1.60 -1.05 -8.41
C PRO A 177 0.55 -0.77 -7.35
N LEU A 178 -0.50 -0.05 -7.74
CA LEU A 178 -1.69 0.23 -6.94
C LEU A 178 -2.92 0.20 -7.84
N TRP A 179 -3.70 -0.88 -7.73
CA TRP A 179 -4.98 -1.04 -8.40
C TRP A 179 -6.12 -0.60 -7.50
N ILE A 180 -7.06 0.14 -8.06
CA ILE A 180 -8.25 0.67 -7.38
C ILE A 180 -9.47 0.23 -8.17
N GLY A 181 -10.52 -0.22 -7.49
CA GLY A 181 -11.80 -0.57 -8.11
C GLY A 181 -12.98 0.00 -7.34
N GLN A 182 -13.96 0.51 -8.06
CA GLN A 182 -15.24 0.92 -7.51
C GLN A 182 -16.28 -0.16 -7.80
N THR A 183 -16.98 -0.63 -6.80
CA THR A 183 -18.09 -1.57 -7.02
C THR A 183 -19.35 -0.83 -7.50
N LYS A 184 -20.25 -1.53 -8.19
CA LYS A 184 -21.56 -0.99 -8.58
C LYS A 184 -22.43 -0.55 -7.41
N ARG A 185 -22.12 -1.05 -6.20
CA ARG A 185 -22.80 -0.63 -4.96
C ARG A 185 -22.13 0.54 -4.27
N GLY A 186 -21.06 1.08 -4.86
CA GLY A 186 -20.40 2.30 -4.40
C GLY A 186 -19.36 2.10 -3.30
N SER A 187 -18.84 0.89 -3.12
CA SER A 187 -17.66 0.62 -2.27
C SER A 187 -16.39 0.72 -3.08
N LEU A 188 -15.29 1.15 -2.45
CA LEU A 188 -13.98 1.14 -3.06
C LEU A 188 -13.14 0.03 -2.47
N VAL A 189 -12.47 -0.74 -3.34
CA VAL A 189 -11.51 -1.78 -3.02
C VAL A 189 -10.18 -1.47 -3.71
N TYR A 190 -9.06 -1.89 -3.13
CA TYR A 190 -7.74 -1.67 -3.72
C TYR A 190 -6.79 -2.83 -3.44
N GLY A 191 -5.78 -2.98 -4.28
CA GLY A 191 -4.77 -4.02 -4.11
C GLY A 191 -3.51 -3.78 -4.93
N SER A 192 -2.47 -4.55 -4.65
CA SER A 192 -1.23 -4.58 -5.43
C SER A 192 -1.41 -5.26 -6.79
N THR A 193 -2.51 -5.98 -7.02
CA THR A 193 -2.83 -6.66 -8.28
C THR A 193 -4.30 -6.44 -8.65
N LEU A 194 -4.61 -6.52 -9.94
CA LEU A 194 -5.98 -6.43 -10.45
C LEU A 194 -6.85 -7.58 -9.89
N ASP A 195 -6.32 -8.81 -9.87
CA ASP A 195 -7.03 -9.99 -9.36
C ASP A 195 -7.54 -9.79 -7.93
N THR A 196 -6.74 -9.14 -7.06
CA THR A 196 -7.17 -8.81 -5.68
C THR A 196 -8.42 -7.92 -5.67
N VAL A 197 -8.49 -6.96 -6.59
CA VAL A 197 -9.62 -6.02 -6.72
C VAL A 197 -10.86 -6.71 -7.28
N GLU A 198 -10.70 -7.59 -8.27
CA GLU A 198 -11.79 -8.37 -8.88
C GLU A 198 -12.37 -9.39 -7.90
N ASN A 199 -11.50 -10.12 -7.19
CA ASN A 199 -11.92 -11.07 -6.16
C ASN A 199 -12.67 -10.39 -5.02
N ALA A 200 -12.21 -9.19 -4.58
CA ALA A 200 -12.91 -8.42 -3.56
C ALA A 200 -14.35 -8.05 -3.96
N ALA A 201 -14.59 -7.67 -5.23
CA ALA A 201 -15.94 -7.41 -5.72
C ALA A 201 -16.80 -8.67 -5.71
N THR A 202 -16.22 -9.82 -6.07
CA THR A 202 -16.89 -11.12 -6.01
C THR A 202 -17.26 -11.49 -4.56
N MET A 203 -16.38 -11.28 -3.60
CA MET A 203 -16.65 -11.50 -2.16
C MET A 203 -17.78 -10.59 -1.62
N LEU A 204 -17.95 -9.43 -2.22
CA LEU A 204 -19.03 -8.49 -1.91
C LEU A 204 -20.35 -8.81 -2.67
N ASP A 205 -20.41 -9.93 -3.38
CA ASP A 205 -21.55 -10.32 -4.23
C ASP A 205 -22.00 -9.19 -5.17
N THR A 206 -21.02 -8.56 -5.82
CA THR A 206 -21.25 -7.45 -6.75
C THR A 206 -20.23 -7.49 -7.90
N ARG A 207 -20.31 -6.52 -8.79
CA ARG A 207 -19.35 -6.34 -9.88
C ARG A 207 -18.64 -4.99 -9.73
N LEU A 208 -17.47 -4.89 -10.33
CA LEU A 208 -16.80 -3.61 -10.49
C LEU A 208 -17.58 -2.75 -11.50
N ASP A 209 -17.71 -1.48 -11.20
CA ASP A 209 -18.19 -0.44 -12.10
C ASP A 209 -17.03 0.04 -12.98
N TRP A 210 -15.87 0.23 -12.35
CA TRP A 210 -14.61 0.54 -13.00
C TRP A 210 -13.42 0.02 -12.20
N THR A 211 -12.28 -0.14 -12.90
CA THR A 211 -10.95 -0.39 -12.32
C THR A 211 -9.95 0.61 -12.87
N TYR A 212 -8.96 0.93 -12.08
CA TYR A 212 -7.93 1.89 -12.44
C TYR A 212 -6.59 1.51 -11.79
N GLU A 213 -5.54 1.39 -12.57
CA GLU A 213 -4.19 1.38 -12.03
C GLU A 213 -3.75 2.82 -11.82
N ALA A 214 -3.56 3.24 -10.57
CA ALA A 214 -3.16 4.59 -10.24
C ALA A 214 -1.85 4.96 -10.95
N ASN A 215 -1.75 6.17 -11.50
CA ASN A 215 -0.50 6.67 -12.07
C ASN A 215 0.50 7.05 -10.96
N GLU A 216 1.76 7.13 -11.32
CA GLU A 216 2.79 7.69 -10.44
C GLU A 216 2.48 9.16 -10.13
N GLY A 217 2.60 9.54 -8.85
CA GLY A 217 2.30 10.88 -8.39
C GLY A 217 0.80 11.14 -8.20
N GLU A 218 0.01 10.14 -7.89
CA GLU A 218 -1.41 10.30 -7.57
C GLU A 218 -1.73 10.01 -6.12
N TYR A 219 -2.60 10.82 -5.56
CA TYR A 219 -3.16 10.71 -4.22
C TYR A 219 -4.69 10.72 -4.29
N PHE A 220 -5.31 9.85 -3.49
CA PHE A 220 -6.76 9.70 -3.38
C PHE A 220 -7.18 9.71 -1.91
N LYS A 221 -8.21 10.49 -1.60
CA LYS A 221 -8.92 10.42 -0.34
C LYS A 221 -10.30 9.83 -0.57
N VAL A 222 -10.60 8.77 0.14
CA VAL A 222 -11.82 7.98 -0.02
C VAL A 222 -12.63 8.05 1.25
N LYS A 223 -13.91 8.39 1.13
CA LYS A 223 -14.85 8.42 2.26
C LYS A 223 -16.13 7.69 1.88
N ASP A 224 -16.61 6.81 2.77
CA ASP A 224 -17.83 6.05 2.56
C ASP A 224 -17.87 5.32 1.20
N GLY A 225 -16.73 4.78 0.77
CA GLY A 225 -16.56 4.08 -0.49
C GLY A 225 -16.37 4.97 -1.72
N LYS A 226 -16.38 6.29 -1.61
CA LYS A 226 -16.26 7.22 -2.74
C LYS A 226 -14.98 8.03 -2.67
N ILE A 227 -14.35 8.24 -3.82
CA ILE A 227 -13.26 9.20 -3.94
C ILE A 227 -13.86 10.59 -3.74
N VAL A 228 -13.48 11.26 -2.65
CA VAL A 228 -13.92 12.61 -2.31
C VAL A 228 -12.86 13.67 -2.65
N GLU A 229 -11.63 13.20 -2.90
CA GLU A 229 -10.52 14.05 -3.31
C GLU A 229 -9.54 13.23 -4.13
N TRP A 230 -9.07 13.80 -5.24
CA TRP A 230 -7.97 13.30 -6.05
C TRP A 230 -7.05 14.45 -6.40
N GLN A 231 -5.74 14.22 -6.21
CA GLN A 231 -4.73 15.21 -6.56
C GLN A 231 -3.51 14.53 -7.16
N ALA A 232 -2.97 15.13 -8.23
CA ALA A 232 -1.68 14.75 -8.76
C ALA A 232 -0.58 15.55 -8.07
N PHE A 233 0.58 14.93 -7.88
CA PHE A 233 1.81 15.56 -7.41
C PHE A 233 3.00 15.08 -8.24
N LYS A 234 4.10 15.84 -8.22
CA LYS A 234 5.31 15.47 -8.94
C LYS A 234 6.20 14.61 -8.02
N PRO A 235 6.34 13.30 -8.28
CA PRO A 235 7.23 12.45 -7.48
C PRO A 235 8.68 12.92 -7.57
N TYR A 236 9.47 12.64 -6.52
CA TYR A 236 10.91 12.80 -6.60
C TYR A 236 11.46 11.90 -7.72
N ARG A 237 12.20 12.48 -8.64
CA ARG A 237 12.98 11.75 -9.65
C ARG A 237 14.44 12.09 -9.46
N ASN A 238 15.26 11.07 -9.28
CA ASN A 238 16.71 11.27 -9.26
C ASN A 238 17.14 11.75 -10.66
N ALA A 239 17.94 12.80 -10.73
CA ALA A 239 18.44 13.33 -12.01
C ALA A 239 19.28 12.30 -12.81
N TYR A 240 19.65 11.18 -12.15
CA TYR A 240 20.39 10.04 -12.76
C TYR A 240 19.49 8.89 -13.23
N THR A 241 18.15 8.99 -13.21
CA THR A 241 17.33 8.06 -13.98
C THR A 241 17.52 8.40 -15.45
N TYR A 242 18.36 7.62 -16.13
CA TYR A 242 18.52 7.64 -17.57
C TYR A 242 17.14 7.51 -18.21
N ASP A 243 16.64 8.59 -18.78
CA ASP A 243 15.47 8.56 -19.64
C ASP A 243 15.94 8.03 -21.01
N TRP A 244 15.92 6.71 -21.16
CA TRP A 244 16.29 6.06 -22.43
C TRP A 244 15.48 6.59 -23.62
N ARG A 245 14.37 7.31 -23.40
CA ARG A 245 13.56 7.93 -24.46
C ARG A 245 14.18 9.22 -25.01
N ASN A 246 15.12 9.82 -24.28
CA ASN A 246 15.85 11.01 -24.69
C ASN A 246 17.30 10.71 -25.14
N MET A 247 17.68 9.44 -25.29
CA MET A 247 18.90 9.08 -26.03
C MET A 247 18.62 9.29 -27.52
N ALA A 248 19.04 10.44 -28.05
CA ALA A 248 19.36 10.51 -29.47
C ALA A 248 20.46 9.47 -29.69
N PHE A 249 20.20 8.44 -30.48
CA PHE A 249 21.26 7.59 -31.02
C PHE A 249 22.00 8.48 -32.00
N ASP A 250 23.20 8.90 -31.67
CA ASP A 250 24.14 9.36 -32.66
C ASP A 250 24.50 8.15 -33.55
N ASP A 251 24.10 8.21 -34.82
CA ASP A 251 24.24 7.15 -35.84
C ASP A 251 25.71 6.90 -36.29
N ASP A 252 26.71 7.28 -35.50
CA ASP A 252 28.14 7.23 -35.90
C ASP A 252 29.00 6.36 -34.95
N ASP A 253 28.55 5.18 -34.52
CA ASP A 253 29.47 4.19 -33.97
C ASP A 253 29.31 2.84 -34.66
N GLU A 254 30.36 2.51 -35.48
CA GLU A 254 30.61 1.24 -36.15
C GLU A 254 30.42 0.05 -35.17
N TRP A 255 29.38 -0.73 -35.38
CA TRP A 255 29.23 -2.05 -34.77
C TRP A 255 30.18 -3.02 -35.48
N ASN A 256 31.40 -3.14 -34.98
CA ASN A 256 32.26 -4.27 -35.30
C ASN A 256 31.71 -5.54 -34.65
N GLU A 257 31.52 -6.52 -35.48
CA GLU A 257 31.09 -7.89 -35.25
C GLU A 257 31.50 -8.45 -33.87
N ILE A 258 30.53 -8.66 -32.98
CA ILE A 258 30.66 -9.65 -31.91
C ILE A 258 29.84 -10.86 -32.35
N THR A 259 30.58 -11.83 -32.85
CA THR A 259 30.16 -13.15 -33.30
C THR A 259 29.25 -13.87 -32.31
N GLU A 260 28.21 -14.50 -32.89
CA GLU A 260 27.43 -15.60 -32.34
C GLU A 260 28.33 -16.73 -31.77
N HIS A 261 28.71 -16.67 -30.52
CA HIS A 261 29.26 -17.85 -29.80
C HIS A 261 29.30 -17.65 -28.27
N SER A 262 28.16 -17.49 -27.61
CA SER A 262 28.08 -17.77 -26.17
C SER A 262 26.65 -17.86 -25.60
N MET A 263 25.70 -18.43 -26.35
CA MET A 263 24.42 -18.85 -25.76
C MET A 263 24.23 -20.36 -25.92
N LEU A 264 25.12 -21.14 -25.32
CA LEU A 264 24.87 -22.54 -24.97
C LEU A 264 25.84 -22.91 -23.84
N ASN A 265 25.33 -22.87 -22.63
CA ASN A 265 25.79 -23.52 -21.39
C ASN A 265 25.59 -22.58 -20.20
N TYR A 266 24.41 -22.70 -19.57
CA TYR A 266 24.21 -22.99 -18.13
C TYR A 266 22.70 -23.05 -17.89
#